data_7bbd7bb25ca2fe21797a1e49480f7caf
#
_entry.id   7bbd7bb25ca2fe21797a1e49480f7caf
#
_cell.length_a   1.000
_cell.length_b   1.000
_cell.length_c   1.000
_cell.angle_alpha   90.00
_cell.angle_beta   90.00
_cell.angle_gamma   90.00
#
_symmetry.space_group_name_H-M   'P 1'
#
loop_
_entity.id
_entity.type
_entity.pdbx_description
1 polymer ?
#
loop_
_entity_poly.entity_id
_entity_poly.type
_entity_poly.pdbx_seq_one_letter_code
_entity_poly.pdbx_strand_id
1 'polypeptide(L)'
;MRRRFGVKMASMDWLLDLYQRHFDWRDLTLVMLSPVFGIFIAMEAWRFRKTGVFDLWDSFDSMNSGGSYLVTDLILLVVLVLPAMGWVYDHRLFTVEVTPLRFVGLFLFVEFLYYGFHRGSHRIRWFWCAHVVHHGSEKMNFGTALRQSWFYPIAGNWLFYLPAVWLGFEPRWVLFALSLNLGYQFFVHTTWVDRMPAWFEFVFNTPSHHRVHHGRNPRQIDTNFGGTLIIWDRLFGSFVAERDAGKIRYGVTMRQPRSLNPLHLVFGECVSMWRDLWHHKDLRILWKHPDWVGERYPDRAMPEPLPDRAP
;
A
#
# COMPACT_ATOMS: atom_id res chain seq x y z
N MET A 1 -40.33 1.77 33.29
CA MET A 1 -38.93 2.23 33.44
C MET A 1 -38.25 2.18 32.06
N ARG A 2 -38.32 3.28 31.29
CA ARG A 2 -37.78 3.40 29.92
C ARG A 2 -36.32 3.85 30.04
N ARG A 3 -35.37 2.95 29.81
CA ARG A 3 -33.96 3.36 29.58
C ARG A 3 -33.88 4.08 28.24
N ARG A 4 -33.73 5.38 28.26
CA ARG A 4 -33.33 6.18 27.11
C ARG A 4 -31.87 5.81 26.78
N PHE A 5 -31.65 5.11 25.68
CA PHE A 5 -30.36 5.05 25.04
C PHE A 5 -30.09 6.44 24.42
N GLY A 6 -29.51 7.34 25.20
CA GLY A 6 -28.96 8.57 24.68
C GLY A 6 -27.66 8.22 23.97
N VAL A 7 -27.69 8.17 22.62
CA VAL A 7 -26.47 8.31 21.82
C VAL A 7 -25.97 9.74 22.11
N LYS A 8 -25.04 9.86 23.05
CA LYS A 8 -24.24 11.08 23.18
C LYS A 8 -23.49 11.21 21.85
N MET A 9 -23.88 12.16 21.00
CA MET A 9 -23.02 12.61 19.92
C MET A 9 -21.66 12.91 20.54
N ALA A 10 -20.62 12.28 20.01
CA ALA A 10 -19.26 12.46 20.48
C ALA A 10 -18.96 13.97 20.46
N SER A 11 -18.82 14.57 21.62
CA SER A 11 -18.46 15.98 21.74
C SER A 11 -17.06 16.18 21.15
N MET A 12 -16.79 17.36 20.62
CA MET A 12 -15.44 17.76 20.16
C MET A 12 -14.37 17.42 21.20
N ASP A 13 -14.74 17.47 22.48
CA ASP A 13 -13.87 17.13 23.61
C ASP A 13 -13.39 15.68 23.61
N TRP A 14 -14.24 14.72 23.19
CA TRP A 14 -13.83 13.31 23.06
C TRP A 14 -12.79 13.12 21.94
N LEU A 15 -12.98 13.77 20.80
CA LEU A 15 -12.01 13.75 19.71
C LEU A 15 -10.69 14.40 20.12
N LEU A 16 -10.74 15.53 20.83
CA LEU A 16 -9.56 16.21 21.34
C LEU A 16 -8.79 15.35 22.36
N ASP A 17 -9.49 14.70 23.28
CA ASP A 17 -8.91 13.82 24.28
C ASP A 17 -8.28 12.57 23.61
N LEU A 18 -8.96 11.98 22.61
CA LEU A 18 -8.42 10.87 21.81
C LEU A 18 -7.16 11.29 21.05
N TYR A 19 -7.20 12.48 20.41
CA TYR A 19 -6.07 13.04 19.69
C TYR A 19 -4.89 13.28 20.65
N GLN A 20 -5.10 13.93 21.78
CA GLN A 20 -4.04 14.20 22.75
C GLN A 20 -3.41 12.93 23.35
N ARG A 21 -4.19 11.86 23.49
CA ARG A 21 -3.68 10.57 24.01
C ARG A 21 -2.91 9.76 22.98
N HIS A 22 -3.31 9.78 21.71
CA HIS A 22 -2.84 8.80 20.72
C HIS A 22 -2.11 9.40 19.52
N PHE A 23 -2.07 10.74 19.36
CA PHE A 23 -1.38 11.39 18.26
C PHE A 23 -0.16 12.17 18.76
N ASP A 24 0.98 11.95 18.12
CA ASP A 24 2.20 12.74 18.36
C ASP A 24 3.06 12.84 17.08
N TRP A 25 4.30 13.35 17.20
CA TRP A 25 5.21 13.52 16.08
C TRP A 25 5.50 12.24 15.29
N ARG A 26 5.32 11.05 15.91
CA ARG A 26 5.54 9.74 15.26
C ARG A 26 4.55 9.51 14.13
N ASP A 27 3.33 10.02 14.27
CA ASP A 27 2.28 9.93 13.26
C ASP A 27 2.60 10.79 12.03
N LEU A 28 3.47 11.79 12.18
CA LEU A 28 3.95 12.66 11.11
C LEU A 28 5.26 12.18 10.47
N THR A 29 5.76 10.99 10.79
CA THR A 29 7.07 10.49 10.33
C THR A 29 7.22 10.56 8.81
N LEU A 30 6.22 10.14 8.03
CA LEU A 30 6.28 10.20 6.57
C LEU A 30 6.25 11.63 6.04
N VAL A 31 5.50 12.52 6.70
CA VAL A 31 5.47 13.95 6.37
C VAL A 31 6.83 14.57 6.63
N MET A 32 7.48 14.22 7.74
CA MET A 32 8.82 14.70 8.09
C MET A 32 9.90 14.16 7.13
N LEU A 33 9.70 12.97 6.56
CA LEU A 33 10.59 12.38 5.53
C LEU A 33 10.33 12.94 4.13
N SER A 34 9.21 13.61 3.88
CA SER A 34 8.84 14.07 2.54
C SER A 34 9.85 14.99 1.86
N PRO A 35 10.58 15.91 2.55
CA PRO A 35 11.65 16.69 1.92
C PRO A 35 12.80 15.80 1.42
N VAL A 36 13.15 14.74 2.17
CA VAL A 36 14.17 13.76 1.76
C VAL A 36 13.72 13.03 0.51
N PHE A 37 12.46 12.58 0.46
CA PHE A 37 11.87 11.95 -0.72
C PHE A 37 11.91 12.87 -1.94
N GLY A 38 11.56 14.15 -1.77
CA GLY A 38 11.64 15.15 -2.83
C GLY A 38 13.05 15.33 -3.38
N ILE A 39 14.06 15.35 -2.52
CA ILE A 39 15.47 15.44 -2.93
C ILE A 39 15.86 14.20 -3.77
N PHE A 40 15.55 13.00 -3.31
CA PHE A 40 15.87 11.77 -4.05
C PHE A 40 15.15 11.67 -5.38
N ILE A 41 13.88 12.07 -5.47
CA ILE A 41 13.14 12.14 -6.73
C ILE A 41 13.84 13.13 -7.70
N ALA A 42 14.21 14.32 -7.21
CA ALA A 42 14.88 15.32 -8.04
C ALA A 42 16.25 14.84 -8.54
N MET A 43 17.03 14.19 -7.67
CA MET A 43 18.33 13.60 -8.03
C MET A 43 18.18 12.49 -9.08
N GLU A 44 17.22 11.58 -8.90
CA GLU A 44 16.97 10.49 -9.85
C GLU A 44 16.44 11.04 -11.19
N ALA A 45 15.52 11.99 -11.16
CA ALA A 45 14.99 12.65 -12.36
C ALA A 45 16.12 13.37 -13.13
N TRP A 46 17.01 14.07 -12.45
CA TRP A 46 18.18 14.68 -13.08
C TRP A 46 19.14 13.65 -13.69
N ARG A 47 19.41 12.56 -12.94
CA ARG A 47 20.32 11.47 -13.35
C ARG A 47 19.82 10.76 -14.61
N PHE A 48 18.52 10.51 -14.69
CA PHE A 48 17.89 9.72 -15.74
C PHE A 48 17.07 10.55 -16.75
N ARG A 49 17.25 11.87 -16.79
CA ARG A 49 16.49 12.80 -17.65
C ARG A 49 16.49 12.48 -19.15
N LYS A 50 17.44 11.67 -19.62
CA LYS A 50 17.60 11.30 -21.05
C LYS A 50 17.32 9.83 -21.34
N THR A 51 16.87 9.05 -20.35
CA THR A 51 16.77 7.59 -20.48
C THR A 51 15.34 7.07 -20.65
N GLY A 52 14.33 7.96 -20.52
CA GLY A 52 12.92 7.57 -20.55
C GLY A 52 12.40 6.86 -19.29
N VAL A 53 13.22 6.79 -18.22
CA VAL A 53 12.80 6.30 -16.89
C VAL A 53 11.72 7.21 -16.30
N PHE A 54 11.77 8.50 -16.59
CA PHE A 54 10.72 9.45 -16.22
C PHE A 54 9.86 9.79 -17.45
N ASP A 55 8.54 9.70 -17.27
CA ASP A 55 7.53 10.20 -18.19
C ASP A 55 6.75 11.31 -17.46
N LEU A 56 6.50 12.43 -18.14
CA LEU A 56 5.85 13.58 -17.51
C LEU A 56 4.44 13.27 -17.02
N TRP A 57 3.69 12.50 -17.79
CA TRP A 57 2.31 12.14 -17.44
C TRP A 57 2.26 11.14 -16.31
N ASP A 58 3.12 10.11 -16.34
CA ASP A 58 3.24 9.12 -15.26
C ASP A 58 3.70 9.78 -13.95
N SER A 59 4.66 10.72 -14.04
CA SER A 59 5.12 11.50 -12.87
C SER A 59 4.02 12.40 -12.32
N PHE A 60 3.24 13.05 -13.19
CA PHE A 60 2.10 13.88 -12.80
C PHE A 60 1.05 13.04 -12.09
N ASP A 61 0.68 11.88 -12.64
CA ASP A 61 -0.28 10.95 -12.02
C ASP A 61 0.20 10.48 -10.65
N SER A 62 1.49 10.16 -10.53
CA SER A 62 2.10 9.71 -9.28
C SER A 62 2.08 10.81 -8.21
N MET A 63 2.48 12.03 -8.56
CA MET A 63 2.47 13.17 -7.64
C MET A 63 1.05 13.59 -7.25
N ASN A 64 0.13 13.62 -8.21
CA ASN A 64 -1.27 14.00 -7.96
C ASN A 64 -1.98 12.97 -7.07
N SER A 65 -1.84 11.68 -7.36
CA SER A 65 -2.44 10.64 -6.53
C SER A 65 -1.82 10.62 -5.12
N GLY A 66 -0.50 10.76 -5.00
CA GLY A 66 0.21 10.80 -3.72
C GLY A 66 -0.12 12.02 -2.88
N GLY A 67 -0.14 13.21 -3.48
CA GLY A 67 -0.51 14.44 -2.77
C GLY A 67 -1.95 14.41 -2.25
N SER A 68 -2.86 13.95 -3.08
CA SER A 68 -4.27 13.82 -2.70
C SER A 68 -4.48 12.71 -1.67
N TYR A 69 -3.72 11.60 -1.76
CA TYR A 69 -3.71 10.53 -0.76
C TYR A 69 -3.30 11.06 0.62
N LEU A 70 -2.24 11.87 0.73
CA LEU A 70 -1.81 12.44 2.01
C LEU A 70 -2.93 13.22 2.70
N VAL A 71 -3.72 14.00 1.95
CA VAL A 71 -4.84 14.78 2.52
C VAL A 71 -5.95 13.86 3.00
N THR A 72 -6.37 12.90 2.15
CA THR A 72 -7.47 11.98 2.50
C THR A 72 -7.06 11.01 3.61
N ASP A 73 -5.82 10.54 3.60
CA ASP A 73 -5.28 9.66 4.64
C ASP A 73 -5.24 10.36 6.00
N LEU A 74 -4.76 11.61 6.05
CA LEU A 74 -4.74 12.39 7.30
C LEU A 74 -6.16 12.61 7.85
N ILE A 75 -7.13 12.95 7.00
CA ILE A 75 -8.53 13.13 7.43
C ILE A 75 -9.07 11.80 7.98
N LEU A 76 -8.89 10.71 7.26
CA LEU A 76 -9.42 9.39 7.66
C LEU A 76 -8.63 8.79 8.84
N LEU A 77 -7.35 9.10 8.96
CA LEU A 77 -6.57 8.77 10.16
C LEU A 77 -7.24 9.34 11.41
N VAL A 78 -7.58 10.64 11.39
CA VAL A 78 -8.17 11.34 12.55
C VAL A 78 -9.61 10.90 12.80
N VAL A 79 -10.45 10.80 11.75
CA VAL A 79 -11.90 10.59 11.94
C VAL A 79 -12.31 9.12 12.00
N LEU A 80 -11.48 8.20 11.54
CA LEU A 80 -11.79 6.77 11.45
C LEU A 80 -10.77 5.89 12.15
N VAL A 81 -9.48 5.98 11.74
CA VAL A 81 -8.47 5.00 12.11
C VAL A 81 -8.09 5.13 13.59
N LEU A 82 -7.72 6.34 14.04
CA LEU A 82 -7.36 6.57 15.44
C LEU A 82 -8.51 6.28 16.41
N PRO A 83 -9.77 6.70 16.17
CA PRO A 83 -10.90 6.30 17.00
C PRO A 83 -11.08 4.78 17.10
N ALA A 84 -10.97 4.08 15.97
CA ALA A 84 -11.12 2.63 15.93
C ALA A 84 -9.95 1.91 16.66
N MET A 85 -8.71 2.34 16.40
CA MET A 85 -7.54 1.80 17.11
C MET A 85 -7.58 2.12 18.61
N GLY A 86 -7.99 3.32 19.00
CA GLY A 86 -8.18 3.72 20.40
C GLY A 86 -9.20 2.83 21.09
N TRP A 87 -10.35 2.58 20.44
CA TRP A 87 -11.36 1.67 20.97
C TRP A 87 -10.81 0.25 21.16
N VAL A 88 -10.07 -0.28 20.19
CA VAL A 88 -9.43 -1.61 20.32
C VAL A 88 -8.38 -1.61 21.43
N TYR A 89 -7.62 -0.54 21.58
CA TYR A 89 -6.63 -0.41 22.64
C TYR A 89 -7.26 -0.38 24.03
N ASP A 90 -8.42 0.26 24.18
CA ASP A 90 -9.18 0.26 25.44
C ASP A 90 -9.65 -1.16 25.83
N HIS A 91 -9.78 -2.07 24.84
CA HIS A 91 -10.17 -3.48 25.02
C HIS A 91 -8.98 -4.45 24.82
N ARG A 92 -7.75 -3.98 24.99
CA ARG A 92 -6.53 -4.76 24.78
C ARG A 92 -6.38 -5.92 25.77
N LEU A 93 -5.65 -6.95 25.36
CA LEU A 93 -5.33 -8.09 26.22
C LEU A 93 -4.31 -7.73 27.32
N PHE A 94 -3.29 -6.93 26.97
CA PHE A 94 -2.20 -6.55 27.85
C PHE A 94 -1.95 -5.04 27.74
N THR A 95 -1.09 -4.51 28.58
CA THR A 95 -0.48 -3.19 28.41
C THR A 95 1.01 -3.39 28.19
N VAL A 96 1.48 -3.07 27.00
CA VAL A 96 2.88 -3.26 26.61
C VAL A 96 3.60 -1.91 26.62
N GLU A 97 4.44 -1.70 27.63
CA GLU A 97 5.37 -0.58 27.64
C GLU A 97 6.45 -0.81 26.57
N VAL A 98 6.63 0.15 25.65
CA VAL A 98 7.54 0.00 24.51
C VAL A 98 8.96 0.39 24.92
N THR A 99 9.79 -0.61 25.18
CA THR A 99 11.24 -0.49 25.30
C THR A 99 11.89 -0.68 23.92
N PRO A 100 13.19 -0.32 23.72
CA PRO A 100 13.87 -0.53 22.46
C PRO A 100 13.77 -1.99 21.94
N LEU A 101 13.95 -2.98 22.82
CA LEU A 101 13.84 -4.40 22.44
C LEU A 101 12.40 -4.77 22.05
N ARG A 102 11.41 -4.30 22.80
CA ARG A 102 9.98 -4.54 22.48
C ARG A 102 9.57 -3.83 21.21
N PHE A 103 10.19 -2.67 20.90
CA PHE A 103 9.95 -2.00 19.62
C PHE A 103 10.48 -2.81 18.44
N VAL A 104 11.65 -3.45 18.56
CA VAL A 104 12.14 -4.37 17.52
C VAL A 104 11.13 -5.51 17.31
N GLY A 105 10.61 -6.11 18.39
CA GLY A 105 9.57 -7.13 18.29
C GLY A 105 8.29 -6.63 17.63
N LEU A 106 7.84 -5.43 18.00
CA LEU A 106 6.69 -4.78 17.36
C LEU A 106 6.96 -4.53 15.87
N PHE A 107 8.13 -4.00 15.51
CA PHE A 107 8.48 -3.76 14.11
C PHE A 107 8.43 -5.05 13.29
N LEU A 108 9.03 -6.14 13.77
CA LEU A 108 8.97 -7.44 13.11
C LEU A 108 7.53 -7.95 12.97
N PHE A 109 6.69 -7.72 13.96
CA PHE A 109 5.29 -8.11 13.90
C PHE A 109 4.51 -7.23 12.90
N VAL A 110 4.74 -5.93 12.88
CA VAL A 110 4.15 -5.01 11.88
C VAL A 110 4.59 -5.40 10.45
N GLU A 111 5.86 -5.78 10.26
CA GLU A 111 6.36 -6.31 8.98
C GLU A 111 5.61 -7.57 8.53
N PHE A 112 5.33 -8.49 9.45
CA PHE A 112 4.51 -9.68 9.17
C PHE A 112 3.07 -9.31 8.80
N LEU A 113 2.45 -8.38 9.54
CA LEU A 113 1.09 -7.91 9.26
C LEU A 113 1.04 -7.16 7.92
N TYR A 114 2.07 -6.37 7.62
CA TYR A 114 2.23 -5.71 6.32
C TYR A 114 2.33 -6.72 5.18
N TYR A 115 3.15 -7.77 5.33
CA TYR A 115 3.23 -8.86 4.34
C TYR A 115 1.85 -9.48 4.08
N GLY A 116 1.09 -9.75 5.14
CA GLY A 116 -0.28 -10.27 5.04
C GLY A 116 -1.23 -9.31 4.31
N PHE A 117 -1.19 -8.03 4.67
CA PHE A 117 -1.94 -6.97 4.00
C PHE A 117 -1.57 -6.87 2.52
N HIS A 118 -0.28 -6.77 2.20
CA HIS A 118 0.21 -6.57 0.85
C HIS A 118 -0.13 -7.76 -0.06
N ARG A 119 0.09 -8.99 0.43
CA ARG A 119 -0.33 -10.22 -0.26
C ARG A 119 -1.84 -10.28 -0.44
N GLY A 120 -2.61 -9.88 0.57
CA GLY A 120 -4.08 -9.75 0.50
C GLY A 120 -4.51 -8.72 -0.55
N SER A 121 -3.77 -7.62 -0.67
CA SER A 121 -4.06 -6.55 -1.64
C SER A 121 -3.91 -7.01 -3.10
N HIS A 122 -3.07 -8.00 -3.36
CA HIS A 122 -2.95 -8.63 -4.67
C HIS A 122 -4.01 -9.71 -4.92
N ARG A 123 -4.51 -10.39 -3.88
CA ARG A 123 -5.31 -11.60 -4.03
C ARG A 123 -6.80 -11.42 -3.75
N ILE A 124 -7.17 -10.32 -3.14
CA ILE A 124 -8.55 -9.98 -2.79
C ILE A 124 -8.93 -8.73 -3.56
N ARG A 125 -9.90 -8.84 -4.48
CA ARG A 125 -10.26 -7.76 -5.38
C ARG A 125 -10.67 -6.48 -4.67
N TRP A 126 -11.31 -6.58 -3.52
CA TRP A 126 -11.64 -5.43 -2.67
C TRP A 126 -10.40 -4.59 -2.31
N PHE A 127 -9.31 -5.23 -1.89
CA PHE A 127 -8.05 -4.54 -1.57
C PHE A 127 -7.26 -4.16 -2.84
N TRP A 128 -7.37 -5.01 -3.89
CA TRP A 128 -6.75 -4.70 -5.18
C TRP A 128 -7.28 -3.39 -5.77
N CYS A 129 -8.55 -3.03 -5.56
CA CYS A 129 -9.12 -1.75 -5.98
C CYS A 129 -8.31 -0.54 -5.50
N ALA A 130 -7.69 -0.62 -4.32
CA ALA A 130 -6.79 0.41 -3.83
C ALA A 130 -5.37 0.22 -4.40
N HIS A 131 -4.89 -1.03 -4.43
CA HIS A 131 -3.48 -1.32 -4.71
C HIS A 131 -3.12 -1.24 -6.20
N VAL A 132 -4.07 -1.49 -7.09
CA VAL A 132 -3.86 -1.38 -8.55
C VAL A 132 -3.37 0.00 -8.99
N VAL A 133 -3.73 1.05 -8.27
CA VAL A 133 -3.27 2.43 -8.54
C VAL A 133 -1.76 2.50 -8.45
N HIS A 134 -1.19 1.88 -7.41
CA HIS A 134 0.24 1.81 -7.16
C HIS A 134 0.98 1.04 -8.27
N HIS A 135 0.44 -0.09 -8.70
CA HIS A 135 0.98 -0.91 -9.79
C HIS A 135 0.74 -0.35 -11.18
N GLY A 136 -0.08 0.68 -11.34
CA GLY A 136 -0.47 1.24 -12.64
C GLY A 136 0.62 1.99 -13.39
N SER A 137 1.78 2.28 -12.78
CA SER A 137 2.90 2.93 -13.45
C SER A 137 3.63 1.95 -14.38
N GLU A 138 3.89 2.38 -15.63
CA GLU A 138 4.76 1.66 -16.56
C GLU A 138 6.25 2.04 -16.36
N LYS A 139 6.55 2.82 -15.33
CA LYS A 139 7.89 3.28 -14.96
C LYS A 139 8.23 2.80 -13.55
N MET A 140 9.52 2.67 -13.30
CA MET A 140 10.05 2.36 -11.96
C MET A 140 11.07 3.42 -11.59
N ASN A 141 10.67 4.33 -10.73
CA ASN A 141 11.49 5.40 -10.18
C ASN A 141 10.94 5.83 -8.82
N PHE A 142 11.66 6.64 -8.06
CA PHE A 142 11.21 7.09 -6.73
C PHE A 142 9.84 7.78 -6.74
N GLY A 143 9.45 8.41 -7.85
CA GLY A 143 8.12 9.00 -8.00
C GLY A 143 7.00 7.95 -8.00
N THR A 144 7.29 6.72 -8.46
CA THR A 144 6.32 5.61 -8.44
C THR A 144 5.90 5.26 -7.02
N ALA A 145 6.76 5.41 -6.01
CA ALA A 145 6.42 5.20 -4.60
C ALA A 145 5.29 6.11 -4.12
N LEU A 146 5.17 7.31 -4.69
CA LEU A 146 4.12 8.27 -4.33
C LEU A 146 2.75 7.92 -4.93
N ARG A 147 2.70 6.99 -5.90
CA ARG A 147 1.46 6.61 -6.58
C ARG A 147 0.60 5.78 -5.63
N GLN A 148 -0.32 6.44 -4.90
CA GLN A 148 -1.14 5.85 -3.86
C GLN A 148 -2.64 6.12 -4.09
N SER A 149 -3.50 5.28 -3.54
CA SER A 149 -4.94 5.39 -3.67
C SER A 149 -5.60 6.00 -2.44
N TRP A 150 -6.50 6.94 -2.63
CA TRP A 150 -7.34 7.48 -1.57
C TRP A 150 -8.27 6.43 -0.96
N PHE A 151 -8.45 5.32 -1.66
CA PHE A 151 -9.34 4.23 -1.22
C PHE A 151 -8.73 3.35 -0.13
N TYR A 152 -7.41 3.38 0.10
CA TYR A 152 -6.76 2.52 1.11
C TYR A 152 -7.41 2.58 2.49
N PRO A 153 -7.60 3.74 3.13
CA PRO A 153 -8.21 3.78 4.45
C PRO A 153 -9.66 3.28 4.45
N ILE A 154 -10.39 3.53 3.35
CA ILE A 154 -11.78 3.06 3.15
C ILE A 154 -11.80 1.55 2.92
N ALA A 155 -10.83 1.02 2.18
CA ALA A 155 -10.68 -0.42 1.95
C ALA A 155 -10.38 -1.20 3.25
N GLY A 156 -9.86 -0.52 4.28
CA GLY A 156 -9.60 -1.11 5.59
C GLY A 156 -8.19 -1.69 5.72
N ASN A 157 -7.19 -1.12 5.04
CA ASN A 157 -5.78 -1.51 5.19
C ASN A 157 -5.32 -1.49 6.66
N TRP A 158 -5.78 -0.53 7.44
CA TRP A 158 -5.48 -0.36 8.85
C TRP A 158 -6.00 -1.50 9.74
N LEU A 159 -7.03 -2.23 9.32
CA LEU A 159 -7.58 -3.38 10.06
C LEU A 159 -6.53 -4.49 10.28
N PHE A 160 -5.59 -4.63 9.35
CA PHE A 160 -4.50 -5.61 9.48
C PHE A 160 -3.58 -5.34 10.67
N TYR A 161 -3.50 -4.11 11.17
CA TYR A 161 -2.63 -3.73 12.29
C TYR A 161 -3.34 -3.76 13.65
N LEU A 162 -4.68 -3.93 13.66
CA LEU A 162 -5.45 -4.05 14.90
C LEU A 162 -4.97 -5.19 15.82
N PRO A 163 -4.48 -6.34 15.33
CA PRO A 163 -3.92 -7.36 16.20
C PRO A 163 -2.78 -6.87 17.09
N ALA A 164 -1.91 -5.97 16.58
CA ALA A 164 -0.84 -5.39 17.39
C ALA A 164 -1.39 -4.45 18.49
N VAL A 165 -2.39 -3.65 18.14
CA VAL A 165 -3.07 -2.77 19.09
C VAL A 165 -3.81 -3.59 20.16
N TRP A 166 -4.52 -4.65 19.76
CA TRP A 166 -5.25 -5.52 20.66
C TRP A 166 -4.34 -6.30 21.62
N LEU A 167 -3.14 -6.69 21.16
CA LEU A 167 -2.12 -7.29 22.03
C LEU A 167 -1.61 -6.31 23.10
N GLY A 168 -1.81 -5.00 22.93
CA GLY A 168 -1.50 -4.00 23.94
C GLY A 168 -0.43 -2.99 23.56
N PHE A 169 -0.02 -2.93 22.30
CA PHE A 169 0.82 -1.84 21.82
C PHE A 169 -0.03 -0.60 21.52
N GLU A 170 0.38 0.54 22.03
CA GLU A 170 -0.32 1.82 21.75
C GLU A 170 -0.36 2.11 20.24
N PRO A 171 -1.50 2.64 19.72
CA PRO A 171 -1.66 2.95 18.30
C PRO A 171 -0.50 3.72 17.68
N ARG A 172 0.01 4.76 18.37
CA ARG A 172 1.13 5.59 17.89
C ARG A 172 2.42 4.79 17.61
N TRP A 173 2.71 3.75 18.39
CA TRP A 173 3.88 2.90 18.16
C TRP A 173 3.67 1.96 16.98
N VAL A 174 2.45 1.47 16.80
CA VAL A 174 2.10 0.62 15.65
C VAL A 174 2.16 1.44 14.37
N LEU A 175 1.60 2.65 14.35
CA LEU A 175 1.65 3.57 13.21
C LEU A 175 3.08 4.05 12.93
N PHE A 176 3.88 4.29 13.96
CA PHE A 176 5.30 4.63 13.81
C PHE A 176 6.09 3.49 13.15
N ALA A 177 5.92 2.26 13.61
CA ALA A 177 6.56 1.09 13.00
C ALA A 177 6.14 0.92 11.53
N LEU A 178 4.85 1.12 11.23
CA LEU A 178 4.34 1.13 9.85
C LEU A 178 4.94 2.26 9.02
N SER A 179 5.07 3.46 9.59
CA SER A 179 5.67 4.61 8.89
C SER A 179 7.14 4.38 8.55
N LEU A 180 7.89 3.70 9.42
CA LEU A 180 9.28 3.29 9.13
C LEU A 180 9.33 2.27 7.98
N ASN A 181 8.42 1.29 7.99
CA ASN A 181 8.29 0.31 6.91
C ASN A 181 8.00 1.03 5.57
N LEU A 182 7.01 1.91 5.52
CA LEU A 182 6.64 2.66 4.31
C LEU A 182 7.75 3.63 3.87
N GLY A 183 8.43 4.27 4.83
CA GLY A 183 9.60 5.13 4.56
C GLY A 183 10.74 4.35 3.90
N TYR A 184 11.01 3.13 4.36
CA TYR A 184 11.98 2.23 3.72
C TYR A 184 11.54 1.87 2.30
N GLN A 185 10.26 1.57 2.10
CA GLN A 185 9.73 1.18 0.79
C GLN A 185 9.85 2.28 -0.26
N PHE A 186 9.89 3.55 0.11
CA PHE A 186 10.20 4.60 -0.86
C PHE A 186 11.52 4.31 -1.58
N PHE A 187 12.56 3.89 -0.86
CA PHE A 187 13.91 3.67 -1.41
C PHE A 187 14.04 2.41 -2.27
N VAL A 188 13.09 1.47 -2.23
CA VAL A 188 13.12 0.30 -3.13
C VAL A 188 12.48 0.56 -4.50
N HIS A 189 11.79 1.68 -4.68
CA HIS A 189 11.16 2.06 -5.95
C HIS A 189 12.16 2.76 -6.89
N THR A 190 13.16 2.06 -7.37
CA THR A 190 14.15 2.69 -8.25
C THR A 190 14.83 1.68 -9.16
N THR A 191 15.28 2.16 -10.34
CA THR A 191 16.22 1.46 -11.21
C THR A 191 17.66 1.93 -11.00
N TRP A 192 17.91 2.87 -10.10
CA TRP A 192 19.25 3.43 -9.84
C TRP A 192 20.19 2.43 -9.19
N VAL A 193 19.66 1.60 -8.31
CA VAL A 193 20.41 0.54 -7.63
C VAL A 193 20.12 -0.78 -8.32
N ASP A 194 21.15 -1.40 -8.91
CA ASP A 194 21.01 -2.69 -9.58
C ASP A 194 20.77 -3.80 -8.54
N ARG A 195 21.78 -4.10 -7.73
CA ARG A 195 21.72 -5.13 -6.67
C ARG A 195 22.44 -4.69 -5.41
N MET A 196 21.98 -5.24 -4.32
CA MET A 196 22.63 -5.11 -3.02
C MET A 196 23.47 -6.37 -2.73
N PRO A 197 24.38 -6.33 -1.74
CA PRO A 197 25.12 -7.52 -1.30
C PRO A 197 24.19 -8.68 -0.95
N ALA A 198 24.57 -9.92 -1.26
CA ALA A 198 23.71 -11.09 -1.14
C ALA A 198 23.16 -11.31 0.29
N TRP A 199 23.95 -11.02 1.34
CA TRP A 199 23.49 -11.12 2.73
C TRP A 199 22.37 -10.11 3.04
N PHE A 200 22.43 -8.91 2.42
CA PHE A 200 21.42 -7.88 2.58
C PHE A 200 20.14 -8.28 1.84
N GLU A 201 20.26 -8.73 0.56
CA GLU A 201 19.13 -9.24 -0.23
C GLU A 201 18.50 -10.52 0.34
N PHE A 202 19.20 -11.23 1.21
CA PHE A 202 18.62 -12.39 1.89
C PHE A 202 17.59 -11.99 2.94
N VAL A 203 17.82 -10.88 3.64
CA VAL A 203 17.00 -10.41 4.77
C VAL A 203 16.04 -9.30 4.36
N PHE A 204 16.55 -8.30 3.62
CA PHE A 204 15.83 -7.08 3.31
C PHE A 204 15.23 -7.10 1.90
N ASN A 205 14.09 -6.46 1.75
CA ASN A 205 13.57 -6.10 0.44
C ASN A 205 14.51 -5.06 -0.19
N THR A 206 14.77 -5.18 -1.49
CA THR A 206 15.71 -4.31 -2.22
C THR A 206 15.10 -3.83 -3.52
N PRO A 207 15.67 -2.83 -4.19
CA PRO A 207 15.19 -2.43 -5.51
C PRO A 207 15.08 -3.59 -6.50
N SER A 208 16.00 -4.57 -6.47
CA SER A 208 15.93 -5.73 -7.36
C SER A 208 14.70 -6.61 -7.08
N HIS A 209 14.35 -6.82 -5.82
CA HIS A 209 13.15 -7.57 -5.45
C HIS A 209 11.87 -6.83 -5.79
N HIS A 210 11.86 -5.51 -5.54
CA HIS A 210 10.68 -4.69 -5.73
C HIS A 210 10.39 -4.41 -7.21
N ARG A 211 11.43 -4.37 -8.06
CA ARG A 211 11.25 -4.36 -9.52
C ARG A 211 10.49 -5.59 -10.01
N VAL A 212 10.80 -6.77 -9.47
CA VAL A 212 10.06 -8.00 -9.80
C VAL A 212 8.61 -7.90 -9.35
N HIS A 213 8.37 -7.40 -8.13
CA HIS A 213 7.05 -7.19 -7.57
C HIS A 213 6.15 -6.31 -8.46
N HIS A 214 6.70 -5.22 -9.01
CA HIS A 214 6.00 -4.33 -9.95
C HIS A 214 5.92 -4.87 -11.38
N GLY A 215 6.45 -6.04 -11.63
CA GLY A 215 6.43 -6.66 -12.93
C GLY A 215 5.07 -7.28 -13.28
N ARG A 216 4.70 -7.24 -14.59
CA ARG A 216 3.42 -7.77 -15.08
C ARG A 216 3.53 -9.08 -15.86
N ASN A 217 4.71 -9.66 -15.98
CA ASN A 217 4.88 -10.94 -16.65
C ASN A 217 4.48 -12.09 -15.70
N PRO A 218 4.06 -13.26 -16.21
CA PRO A 218 3.52 -14.36 -15.39
C PRO A 218 4.39 -14.81 -14.21
N ARG A 219 5.74 -14.73 -14.34
CA ARG A 219 6.68 -15.08 -13.26
C ARG A 219 6.87 -13.97 -12.21
N GLN A 220 6.33 -12.78 -12.46
CA GLN A 220 6.50 -11.58 -11.65
C GLN A 220 5.24 -11.29 -10.85
N ILE A 221 4.08 -11.67 -11.38
CA ILE A 221 2.79 -11.45 -10.74
C ILE A 221 2.73 -12.21 -9.41
N ASP A 222 2.21 -11.56 -8.38
CA ASP A 222 1.99 -12.13 -7.04
C ASP A 222 3.27 -12.62 -6.34
N THR A 223 4.35 -11.86 -6.44
CA THR A 223 5.63 -12.16 -5.82
C THR A 223 6.18 -10.98 -5.00
N ASN A 224 7.09 -11.25 -4.06
CA ASN A 224 7.89 -10.27 -3.32
C ASN A 224 7.06 -9.19 -2.60
N PHE A 225 6.15 -9.63 -1.72
CA PHE A 225 5.23 -8.75 -0.97
C PHE A 225 5.85 -8.07 0.25
N GLY A 226 7.07 -8.45 0.67
CA GLY A 226 7.72 -7.89 1.84
C GLY A 226 7.88 -6.37 1.76
N GLY A 227 7.62 -5.66 2.86
CA GLY A 227 7.89 -4.24 2.98
C GLY A 227 9.37 -3.96 3.14
N THR A 228 9.88 -3.97 4.37
CA THR A 228 11.31 -3.86 4.66
C THR A 228 11.99 -5.22 4.58
N LEU A 229 11.32 -6.28 5.03
CA LEU A 229 11.89 -7.61 5.18
C LEU A 229 11.36 -8.59 4.13
N ILE A 230 12.25 -9.11 3.27
CA ILE A 230 11.93 -10.12 2.25
C ILE A 230 11.86 -11.55 2.83
N ILE A 231 12.23 -11.73 4.08
CA ILE A 231 12.23 -13.04 4.75
C ILE A 231 10.84 -13.68 4.78
N TRP A 232 9.77 -12.88 4.82
CA TRP A 232 8.40 -13.37 4.80
C TRP A 232 8.06 -14.02 3.46
N ASP A 233 8.52 -13.43 2.35
CA ASP A 233 8.36 -14.04 1.02
C ASP A 233 9.11 -15.36 0.89
N ARG A 234 10.30 -15.44 1.45
CA ARG A 234 11.07 -16.69 1.49
C ARG A 234 10.39 -17.76 2.33
N LEU A 235 9.86 -17.37 3.48
CA LEU A 235 9.15 -18.29 4.39
C LEU A 235 7.85 -18.83 3.80
N PHE A 236 7.08 -17.96 3.11
CA PHE A 236 5.76 -18.31 2.57
C PHE A 236 5.76 -18.61 1.07
N GLY A 237 6.94 -18.74 0.44
CA GLY A 237 7.10 -19.23 -0.94
C GLY A 237 6.68 -18.24 -2.02
N SER A 238 6.64 -16.93 -1.73
CA SER A 238 6.33 -15.89 -2.71
C SER A 238 7.58 -15.15 -3.21
N PHE A 239 8.79 -15.60 -2.84
CA PHE A 239 10.03 -14.97 -3.26
C PHE A 239 10.43 -15.38 -4.68
N VAL A 240 10.76 -14.38 -5.51
CA VAL A 240 11.38 -14.55 -6.83
C VAL A 240 12.54 -13.57 -6.98
N ALA A 241 13.76 -14.09 -7.24
CA ALA A 241 14.91 -13.24 -7.50
C ALA A 241 14.82 -12.64 -8.92
N GLU A 242 15.31 -11.40 -9.09
CA GLU A 242 15.22 -10.69 -10.38
C GLU A 242 15.87 -11.47 -11.54
N ARG A 243 17.01 -12.13 -11.29
CA ARG A 243 17.69 -12.98 -12.29
C ARG A 243 16.82 -14.13 -12.81
N ASP A 244 15.85 -14.60 -11.99
CA ASP A 244 14.99 -15.75 -12.29
C ASP A 244 13.63 -15.30 -12.84
N ALA A 245 13.32 -13.98 -12.75
CA ALA A 245 12.06 -13.37 -13.15
C ALA A 245 11.95 -13.09 -14.66
N GLY A 246 13.05 -13.13 -15.40
CA GLY A 246 13.13 -12.72 -16.80
C GLY A 246 13.08 -11.19 -16.99
N LYS A 247 12.88 -10.74 -18.22
CA LYS A 247 12.81 -9.30 -18.52
C LYS A 247 11.61 -8.68 -17.82
N ILE A 248 11.84 -7.66 -16.99
CA ILE A 248 10.77 -6.99 -16.28
C ILE A 248 10.05 -6.01 -17.20
N ARG A 249 8.71 -6.04 -17.14
CA ARG A 249 7.82 -5.05 -17.73
C ARG A 249 6.88 -4.57 -16.65
N TYR A 250 6.89 -3.26 -16.39
CA TYR A 250 6.08 -2.64 -15.34
C TYR A 250 4.64 -2.38 -15.77
N GLY A 251 3.79 -2.11 -14.81
CA GLY A 251 2.38 -1.84 -15.00
C GLY A 251 1.51 -3.05 -14.68
N VAL A 252 0.25 -2.95 -15.05
CA VAL A 252 -0.74 -4.02 -14.83
C VAL A 252 -1.11 -4.71 -16.13
N THR A 253 -1.59 -5.93 -16.05
CA THR A 253 -2.05 -6.72 -17.22
C THR A 253 -3.32 -6.14 -17.86
N MET A 254 -4.11 -5.41 -17.06
CA MET A 254 -5.31 -4.72 -17.54
C MET A 254 -4.96 -3.32 -18.03
N ARG A 255 -5.67 -2.85 -19.07
CA ARG A 255 -5.53 -1.46 -19.53
C ARG A 255 -6.00 -0.51 -18.44
N GLN A 256 -5.08 0.22 -17.83
CA GLN A 256 -5.44 1.42 -17.08
C GLN A 256 -5.62 2.57 -18.07
N PRO A 257 -6.77 3.26 -18.07
CA PRO A 257 -6.93 4.41 -18.91
C PRO A 257 -5.91 5.48 -18.48
N ARG A 258 -5.17 6.02 -19.43
CA ARG A 258 -4.43 7.28 -19.23
C ARG A 258 -5.48 8.37 -19.08
N SER A 259 -5.82 8.68 -17.86
CA SER A 259 -6.84 9.68 -17.55
C SER A 259 -6.21 10.77 -16.72
N LEU A 260 -6.34 12.01 -17.16
CA LEU A 260 -6.03 13.19 -16.34
C LEU A 260 -7.04 13.37 -15.20
N ASN A 261 -8.10 12.58 -15.17
CA ASN A 261 -9.06 12.58 -14.09
C ASN A 261 -8.57 11.68 -12.95
N PRO A 262 -8.11 12.23 -11.82
CA PRO A 262 -7.60 11.46 -10.70
C PRO A 262 -8.66 10.53 -10.09
N LEU A 263 -9.94 10.89 -10.17
CA LEU A 263 -11.03 10.03 -9.71
C LEU A 263 -11.12 8.74 -10.53
N HIS A 264 -10.88 8.83 -11.83
CA HIS A 264 -10.88 7.65 -12.70
C HIS A 264 -9.67 6.75 -12.42
N LEU A 265 -8.49 7.35 -12.17
CA LEU A 265 -7.30 6.60 -11.79
C LEU A 265 -7.53 5.84 -10.47
N VAL A 266 -8.06 6.54 -9.46
CA VAL A 266 -8.21 6.01 -8.09
C VAL A 266 -9.37 5.04 -7.95
N PHE A 267 -10.52 5.31 -8.60
CA PHE A 267 -11.74 4.54 -8.39
C PHE A 267 -12.14 3.64 -9.56
N GLY A 268 -11.39 3.64 -10.66
CA GLY A 268 -11.75 2.90 -11.88
C GLY A 268 -11.98 1.41 -11.64
N GLU A 269 -11.09 0.73 -10.90
CA GLU A 269 -11.25 -0.69 -10.56
C GLU A 269 -12.37 -0.92 -9.53
N CYS A 270 -12.55 -0.01 -8.57
CA CYS A 270 -13.69 -0.08 -7.65
C CYS A 270 -15.02 -0.03 -8.40
N VAL A 271 -15.16 0.91 -9.34
CA VAL A 271 -16.36 1.04 -10.18
C VAL A 271 -16.55 -0.22 -11.03
N SER A 272 -15.47 -0.76 -11.61
CA SER A 272 -15.49 -2.01 -12.36
C SER A 272 -15.98 -3.17 -11.49
N MET A 273 -15.44 -3.33 -10.30
CA MET A 273 -15.84 -4.36 -9.33
C MET A 273 -17.33 -4.27 -8.97
N TRP A 274 -17.84 -3.07 -8.69
CA TRP A 274 -19.25 -2.86 -8.37
C TRP A 274 -20.18 -3.11 -9.56
N ARG A 275 -19.75 -2.78 -10.79
CA ARG A 275 -20.50 -3.12 -12.02
C ARG A 275 -20.61 -4.62 -12.20
N ASP A 276 -19.49 -5.35 -12.05
CA ASP A 276 -19.48 -6.80 -12.14
C ASP A 276 -20.36 -7.44 -11.10
N LEU A 277 -20.27 -6.97 -9.83
CA LEU A 277 -21.12 -7.45 -8.74
C LEU A 277 -22.61 -7.22 -9.04
N TRP A 278 -22.95 -6.04 -9.54
CA TRP A 278 -24.33 -5.70 -9.88
C TRP A 278 -24.86 -6.56 -11.04
N HIS A 279 -24.03 -6.79 -12.06
CA HIS A 279 -24.40 -7.56 -13.25
C HIS A 279 -24.53 -9.05 -12.96
N HIS A 280 -23.52 -9.64 -12.32
CA HIS A 280 -23.44 -11.10 -12.11
C HIS A 280 -24.09 -11.56 -10.81
N LYS A 281 -24.41 -10.67 -9.87
CA LYS A 281 -24.99 -10.96 -8.54
C LYS A 281 -24.17 -11.98 -7.74
N ASP A 282 -22.86 -12.03 -7.95
CA ASP A 282 -21.94 -12.98 -7.32
C ASP A 282 -21.02 -12.26 -6.33
N LEU A 283 -21.27 -12.44 -5.03
CA LEU A 283 -20.48 -11.82 -3.97
C LEU A 283 -19.01 -12.25 -3.98
N ARG A 284 -18.67 -13.40 -4.60
CA ARG A 284 -17.28 -13.87 -4.72
C ARG A 284 -16.39 -12.89 -5.46
N ILE A 285 -16.96 -12.02 -6.30
CA ILE A 285 -16.27 -10.94 -6.99
C ILE A 285 -15.53 -10.02 -6.01
N LEU A 286 -15.99 -9.86 -4.79
CA LEU A 286 -15.35 -9.00 -3.79
C LEU A 286 -14.04 -9.56 -3.25
N TRP A 287 -13.93 -10.88 -3.09
CA TRP A 287 -12.76 -11.50 -2.42
C TRP A 287 -11.96 -12.47 -3.29
N LYS A 288 -12.42 -12.80 -4.48
CA LYS A 288 -11.62 -13.59 -5.42
C LYS A 288 -10.58 -12.72 -6.11
N HIS A 289 -9.53 -13.36 -6.58
CA HIS A 289 -8.51 -12.72 -7.41
C HIS A 289 -9.15 -12.02 -8.63
N PRO A 290 -8.67 -10.87 -9.08
CA PRO A 290 -9.21 -10.19 -10.27
C PRO A 290 -9.27 -11.08 -11.52
N ASP A 291 -8.23 -11.88 -11.76
CA ASP A 291 -8.18 -12.80 -12.91
C ASP A 291 -9.27 -13.85 -12.88
N TRP A 292 -9.62 -14.36 -11.68
CA TRP A 292 -10.74 -15.31 -11.53
C TRP A 292 -12.06 -14.74 -12.06
N VAL A 293 -12.27 -13.44 -11.93
CA VAL A 293 -13.48 -12.80 -12.45
C VAL A 293 -13.48 -12.80 -13.98
N GLY A 294 -12.33 -12.51 -14.59
CA GLY A 294 -12.16 -12.57 -16.05
C GLY A 294 -12.36 -13.99 -16.62
N GLU A 295 -11.81 -15.00 -15.93
CA GLU A 295 -11.97 -16.40 -16.31
C GLU A 295 -13.41 -16.90 -16.13
N ARG A 296 -14.07 -16.49 -15.05
CA ARG A 296 -15.42 -16.93 -14.70
C ARG A 296 -16.49 -16.27 -15.57
N TYR A 297 -16.26 -15.03 -16.00
CA TYR A 297 -17.18 -14.19 -16.74
C TYR A 297 -16.50 -13.61 -18.00
N PRO A 298 -16.25 -14.45 -19.03
CA PRO A 298 -15.48 -14.06 -20.22
C PRO A 298 -16.18 -13.02 -21.12
N ASP A 299 -17.48 -12.86 -21.00
CA ASP A 299 -18.31 -11.83 -21.65
C ASP A 299 -18.09 -10.42 -21.05
N ARG A 300 -17.37 -10.31 -19.94
CA ARG A 300 -16.84 -9.06 -19.46
C ARG A 300 -15.85 -8.52 -20.51
N ALA A 301 -16.17 -7.38 -21.10
CA ALA A 301 -15.23 -6.67 -21.97
C ALA A 301 -14.02 -6.20 -21.12
N MET A 302 -13.08 -7.09 -20.89
CA MET A 302 -11.75 -6.70 -20.41
C MET A 302 -11.19 -5.75 -21.46
N PRO A 303 -10.76 -4.54 -21.09
CA PRO A 303 -10.04 -3.70 -22.04
C PRO A 303 -8.84 -4.49 -22.52
N GLU A 304 -8.66 -4.58 -23.86
CA GLU A 304 -7.52 -5.27 -24.44
C GLU A 304 -6.21 -4.81 -23.79
N PRO A 305 -5.28 -5.73 -23.50
CA PRO A 305 -3.96 -5.33 -23.03
C PRO A 305 -3.36 -4.34 -24.02
N LEU A 306 -2.72 -3.29 -23.51
CA LEU A 306 -2.04 -2.33 -24.38
C LEU A 306 -1.07 -3.08 -25.29
N PRO A 307 -1.11 -2.84 -26.61
CA PRO A 307 -0.12 -3.42 -27.52
C PRO A 307 1.26 -3.04 -26.98
N ASP A 308 2.18 -4.02 -26.99
CA ASP A 308 3.57 -3.78 -26.68
C ASP A 308 4.06 -2.60 -27.55
N ARG A 309 4.29 -1.45 -26.94
CA ARG A 309 5.03 -0.41 -27.64
C ARG A 309 6.44 -0.94 -27.84
N ALA A 310 6.85 -1.04 -29.10
CA ALA A 310 8.24 -1.30 -29.44
C ALA A 310 9.15 -0.31 -28.66
N PRO A 311 10.39 -0.72 -28.32
CA PRO A 311 11.30 0.01 -27.46
C PRO A 311 11.57 1.43 -27.93
#